data_cf3b7f39621be8aa791c95f443b6911b
#
_entry.id   cf3b7f39621be8aa791c95f443b6911b
#
_cell.length_a   1.000
_cell.length_b   1.000
_cell.length_c   1.000
_cell.angle_alpha   90.00
_cell.angle_beta   90.00
_cell.angle_gamma   90.00
#
_symmetry.space_group_name_H-M   'P 1'
#
loop_
_entity.id
_entity.type
_entity.pdbx_description
1 polymer ?
#
loop_
_entity_poly.entity_id
_entity_poly.type
_entity_poly.pdbx_seq_one_letter_code
_entity_poly.pdbx_strand_id
1 'polypeptide(L)'
;LASLELPACEDGLLILKRSLAREKPAKITVNGSLATLAALQRLGEHWVDFHGPSEPRRLLKESCQLELLDLFGRAAETLAAYRERYFKWRERLAEREQILGETKLSPSQLEFLENQLKRMEALELSTEAIEALERDFSRMNRGQELIELTQAIASGLTGDDGVQGRIAGLLREVRALELIDAASRPLAERMAAAAIELNDLGAEFSALGAELQFDPEQAEQITERMNTWLELKRKHGGDVAAVIAARDELKRRLEVQGDLDGALARLEKQIAEAERAMRAVGKELGLVREKAAKELGKVAAKSIAQLGFKKADFQVRVMLLAQPGPMGDTGCEFLFSPNVGEAPLPLSRIASSGELARVMLALKTVLADLDDVPLLVFDEVDANVGGEIGRVVGEKMSGIAKNHQVLCVTHLPQVAAQASSHLVVTKDQSKDRAVVGIAPIQGERTARVSELARMLGDRTAKSALAHAEELLGPKA
;
A
#
# COMPACT_ATOMS: atom_id res chain seq x y z
N LEU A 1 0.49 2.76 -7.92
CA LEU A 1 1.83 2.16 -7.96
C LEU A 1 2.14 1.41 -6.66
N ALA A 2 1.93 1.99 -5.48
CA ALA A 2 2.20 1.35 -4.18
C ALA A 2 1.49 -0.01 -4.02
N SER A 3 0.22 -0.12 -4.41
CA SER A 3 -0.54 -1.39 -4.35
C SER A 3 -0.04 -2.48 -5.32
N LEU A 4 0.84 -2.12 -6.26
CA LEU A 4 1.49 -3.03 -7.20
C LEU A 4 2.97 -3.24 -6.89
N GLU A 5 3.45 -2.74 -5.75
CA GLU A 5 4.86 -2.75 -5.33
C GLU A 5 5.81 -2.12 -6.38
N LEU A 6 5.30 -1.12 -7.10
CA LEU A 6 6.05 -0.40 -8.13
C LEU A 6 6.57 0.93 -7.57
N PRO A 7 7.76 1.39 -8.02
CA PRO A 7 8.33 2.67 -7.60
C PRO A 7 7.40 3.83 -7.89
N ALA A 8 7.40 4.82 -7.00
CA ALA A 8 6.66 6.07 -7.20
C ALA A 8 7.13 6.81 -8.46
N CYS A 9 6.27 7.69 -8.98
CA CYS A 9 6.64 8.60 -10.07
C CYS A 9 7.61 9.67 -9.54
N GLU A 10 8.67 9.97 -10.29
CA GLU A 10 9.51 11.13 -10.09
C GLU A 10 8.99 12.26 -10.99
N ASP A 11 8.81 13.46 -10.43
CA ASP A 11 8.29 14.65 -11.14
C ASP A 11 6.96 14.43 -11.89
N GLY A 12 6.11 13.51 -11.39
CA GLY A 12 4.83 13.18 -12.03
C GLY A 12 4.97 12.34 -13.30
N LEU A 13 6.18 11.91 -13.68
CA LEU A 13 6.44 11.09 -14.86
C LEU A 13 6.46 9.60 -14.50
N LEU A 14 5.77 8.81 -15.32
CA LEU A 14 5.82 7.36 -15.30
C LEU A 14 6.56 6.85 -16.53
N ILE A 15 7.67 6.17 -16.32
CA ILE A 15 8.51 5.64 -17.40
C ILE A 15 8.27 4.13 -17.52
N LEU A 16 7.66 3.73 -18.64
CA LEU A 16 7.46 2.32 -18.99
C LEU A 16 8.43 1.93 -20.09
N LYS A 17 9.18 0.85 -19.88
CA LYS A 17 10.07 0.30 -20.90
C LYS A 17 9.86 -1.20 -21.06
N ARG A 18 9.61 -1.65 -22.29
CA ARG A 18 9.55 -3.06 -22.65
C ARG A 18 10.60 -3.37 -23.69
N SER A 19 11.52 -4.26 -23.38
CA SER A 19 12.58 -4.70 -24.30
C SER A 19 12.26 -6.12 -24.77
N LEU A 20 12.22 -6.31 -26.07
CA LEU A 20 11.95 -7.59 -26.72
C LEU A 20 13.21 -8.07 -27.43
N ALA A 21 13.54 -9.34 -27.30
CA ALA A 21 14.61 -10.01 -28.02
C ALA A 21 14.12 -11.35 -28.55
N ARG A 22 14.65 -11.82 -29.69
CA ARG A 22 14.19 -13.06 -30.35
C ARG A 22 14.33 -14.32 -29.48
N GLU A 23 15.37 -14.37 -28.63
CA GLU A 23 15.75 -15.57 -27.89
C GLU A 23 15.68 -15.39 -26.37
N LYS A 24 15.18 -14.24 -25.88
CA LYS A 24 15.10 -13.93 -24.45
C LYS A 24 13.69 -13.50 -24.06
N PRO A 25 13.23 -13.83 -22.86
CA PRO A 25 11.96 -13.32 -22.38
C PRO A 25 11.94 -11.79 -22.37
N ALA A 26 10.77 -11.20 -22.64
CA ALA A 26 10.59 -9.76 -22.63
C ALA A 26 10.95 -9.19 -21.24
N LYS A 27 11.78 -8.15 -21.22
CA LYS A 27 12.11 -7.41 -19.99
C LYS A 27 11.23 -6.18 -19.90
N ILE A 28 10.49 -6.07 -18.80
CA ILE A 28 9.61 -4.93 -18.52
C ILE A 28 10.18 -4.18 -17.32
N THR A 29 10.27 -2.86 -17.43
CA THR A 29 10.62 -2.00 -16.30
C THR A 29 9.62 -0.85 -16.17
N VAL A 30 9.32 -0.49 -14.91
CA VAL A 30 8.51 0.66 -14.54
C VAL A 30 9.37 1.54 -13.64
N ASN A 31 9.57 2.78 -14.01
CA ASN A 31 10.46 3.72 -13.30
C ASN A 31 11.85 3.10 -12.97
N GLY A 32 12.41 2.37 -13.94
CA GLY A 32 13.72 1.71 -13.81
C GLY A 32 13.72 0.35 -13.11
N SER A 33 12.70 0.00 -12.32
CA SER A 33 12.58 -1.28 -11.62
C SER A 33 11.92 -2.36 -12.46
N LEU A 34 12.31 -3.63 -12.29
CA LEU A 34 11.72 -4.76 -12.99
C LEU A 34 10.26 -4.93 -12.57
N ALA A 35 9.39 -5.13 -13.56
CA ALA A 35 7.98 -5.37 -13.35
C ALA A 35 7.50 -6.63 -14.07
N THR A 36 6.46 -7.27 -13.56
CA THR A 36 5.81 -8.41 -14.22
C THR A 36 4.83 -7.94 -15.31
N LEU A 37 4.53 -8.81 -16.27
CA LEU A 37 3.49 -8.53 -17.26
C LEU A 37 2.13 -8.29 -16.59
N ALA A 38 1.82 -9.04 -15.54
CA ALA A 38 0.58 -8.87 -14.78
C ALA A 38 0.49 -7.50 -14.10
N ALA A 39 1.58 -6.98 -13.52
CA ALA A 39 1.62 -5.63 -12.96
C ALA A 39 1.42 -4.58 -14.03
N LEU A 40 2.06 -4.74 -15.21
CA LEU A 40 1.88 -3.82 -16.34
C LEU A 40 0.45 -3.84 -16.89
N GLN A 41 -0.19 -5.01 -16.97
CA GLN A 41 -1.60 -5.13 -17.38
C GLN A 41 -2.54 -4.42 -16.41
N ARG A 42 -2.38 -4.64 -15.10
CA ARG A 42 -3.17 -3.95 -14.06
C ARG A 42 -2.97 -2.43 -14.10
N LEU A 43 -1.75 -2.00 -14.36
CA LEU A 43 -1.46 -0.57 -14.53
C LEU A 43 -2.12 -0.01 -15.79
N GLY A 44 -2.08 -0.76 -16.90
CA GLY A 44 -2.72 -0.40 -18.17
C GLY A 44 -4.23 -0.24 -18.08
N GLU A 45 -4.90 -1.04 -17.25
CA GLU A 45 -6.36 -0.96 -17.03
C GLU A 45 -6.82 0.41 -16.48
N HIS A 46 -5.92 1.21 -15.88
CA HIS A 46 -6.23 2.55 -15.40
C HIS A 46 -6.09 3.65 -16.49
N TRP A 47 -5.45 3.34 -17.63
CA TRP A 47 -5.17 4.35 -18.65
C TRP A 47 -5.80 4.09 -19.99
N VAL A 48 -5.99 2.81 -20.33
CA VAL A 48 -6.51 2.42 -21.65
C VAL A 48 -7.65 1.45 -21.47
N ASP A 49 -8.80 1.78 -22.04
CA ASP A 49 -9.91 0.86 -22.20
C ASP A 49 -10.06 0.52 -23.68
N PHE A 50 -9.76 -0.73 -24.02
CA PHE A 50 -9.74 -1.21 -25.38
C PHE A 50 -11.02 -2.00 -25.71
N HIS A 51 -11.70 -1.60 -26.78
CA HIS A 51 -12.95 -2.18 -27.26
C HIS A 51 -12.75 -2.73 -28.67
N GLY A 52 -12.12 -3.90 -28.77
CA GLY A 52 -11.86 -4.61 -30.03
C GLY A 52 -12.12 -6.11 -29.92
N PRO A 53 -12.00 -6.88 -31.01
CA PRO A 53 -12.10 -8.32 -30.98
C PRO A 53 -10.93 -8.91 -30.16
N SER A 54 -11.21 -9.91 -29.32
CA SER A 54 -10.25 -10.71 -28.55
C SER A 54 -9.50 -10.01 -27.39
N GLU A 55 -9.90 -8.80 -27.00
CA GLU A 55 -9.28 -8.11 -25.87
C GLU A 55 -10.13 -8.18 -24.59
N PRO A 56 -9.49 -8.22 -23.40
CA PRO A 56 -10.20 -8.20 -22.12
C PRO A 56 -10.90 -6.85 -21.92
N ARG A 57 -12.20 -6.84 -22.09
CA ARG A 57 -13.03 -5.63 -21.94
C ARG A 57 -13.33 -5.43 -20.47
N ARG A 58 -12.89 -4.31 -19.92
CA ARG A 58 -13.09 -3.94 -18.50
C ARG A 58 -14.54 -4.06 -18.07
N LEU A 59 -15.48 -3.55 -18.89
CA LEU A 59 -16.93 -3.59 -18.65
C LEU A 59 -17.54 -5.00 -18.63
N LEU A 60 -16.83 -6.05 -19.07
CA LEU A 60 -17.31 -7.43 -18.93
C LEU A 60 -17.06 -8.02 -17.55
N LYS A 61 -16.21 -7.39 -16.72
CA LYS A 61 -15.95 -7.82 -15.35
C LYS A 61 -17.06 -7.30 -14.44
N GLU A 62 -17.73 -8.19 -13.71
CA GLU A 62 -18.79 -7.84 -12.77
C GLU A 62 -18.34 -6.82 -11.71
N SER A 63 -17.08 -6.89 -11.26
CA SER A 63 -16.53 -5.91 -10.33
C SER A 63 -16.52 -4.50 -10.90
N CYS A 64 -16.16 -4.33 -12.18
CA CYS A 64 -16.18 -3.03 -12.83
C CYS A 64 -17.62 -2.54 -13.12
N GLN A 65 -18.53 -3.44 -13.44
CA GLN A 65 -19.96 -3.10 -13.58
C GLN A 65 -20.51 -2.57 -12.25
N LEU A 66 -20.14 -3.18 -11.13
CA LEU A 66 -20.55 -2.74 -9.80
C LEU A 66 -19.94 -1.38 -9.44
N GLU A 67 -18.65 -1.16 -9.72
CA GLU A 67 -18.00 0.14 -9.52
C GLU A 67 -18.69 1.25 -10.30
N LEU A 68 -19.02 1.02 -11.58
CA LEU A 68 -19.72 1.98 -12.42
C LEU A 68 -21.15 2.23 -11.95
N LEU A 69 -21.83 1.21 -11.47
CA LEU A 69 -23.16 1.35 -10.87
C LEU A 69 -23.10 2.22 -9.61
N ASP A 70 -22.10 1.99 -8.74
CA ASP A 70 -21.87 2.77 -7.52
C ASP A 70 -21.55 4.24 -7.83
N LEU A 71 -20.72 4.49 -8.85
CA LEU A 71 -20.42 5.85 -9.33
C LEU A 71 -21.67 6.53 -9.87
N PHE A 72 -22.44 5.85 -10.74
CA PHE A 72 -23.67 6.37 -11.31
C PHE A 72 -24.73 6.67 -10.24
N GLY A 73 -24.86 5.76 -9.27
CA GLY A 73 -25.78 5.87 -8.13
C GLY A 73 -25.30 6.80 -7.02
N ARG A 74 -24.08 7.37 -7.13
CA ARG A 74 -23.44 8.18 -6.08
C ARG A 74 -23.38 7.46 -4.73
N ALA A 75 -23.09 6.17 -4.74
CA ALA A 75 -23.11 5.31 -3.57
C ALA A 75 -21.85 5.44 -2.66
N ALA A 76 -20.93 6.36 -2.96
CA ALA A 76 -19.60 6.44 -2.31
C ALA A 76 -19.68 6.53 -0.78
N GLU A 77 -20.57 7.38 -0.23
CA GLU A 77 -20.72 7.55 1.22
C GLU A 77 -21.28 6.29 1.88
N THR A 78 -22.33 5.69 1.30
CA THR A 78 -22.95 4.47 1.82
C THR A 78 -21.99 3.29 1.74
N LEU A 79 -21.21 3.20 0.65
CA LEU A 79 -20.17 2.18 0.48
C LEU A 79 -19.04 2.35 1.49
N ALA A 80 -18.61 3.58 1.77
CA ALA A 80 -17.59 3.85 2.79
C ALA A 80 -18.08 3.45 4.19
N ALA A 81 -19.32 3.81 4.55
CA ALA A 81 -19.93 3.40 5.80
C ALA A 81 -20.08 1.87 5.92
N TYR A 82 -20.43 1.19 4.82
CA TYR A 82 -20.47 -0.26 4.77
C TYR A 82 -19.10 -0.88 5.00
N ARG A 83 -18.05 -0.39 4.31
CA ARG A 83 -16.67 -0.88 4.44
C ARG A 83 -16.17 -0.79 5.88
N GLU A 84 -16.42 0.32 6.55
CA GLU A 84 -16.05 0.48 7.97
C GLU A 84 -16.66 -0.62 8.83
N ARG A 85 -17.96 -0.90 8.66
CA ARG A 85 -18.67 -1.95 9.41
C ARG A 85 -18.21 -3.36 9.02
N TYR A 86 -17.93 -3.59 7.74
CA TYR A 86 -17.42 -4.86 7.24
C TYR A 86 -16.05 -5.19 7.85
N PHE A 87 -15.13 -4.23 7.87
CA PHE A 87 -13.80 -4.48 8.45
C PHE A 87 -13.87 -4.68 9.98
N LYS A 88 -14.72 -3.95 10.69
CA LYS A 88 -14.98 -4.20 12.12
C LYS A 88 -15.52 -5.61 12.38
N TRP A 89 -16.48 -6.07 11.57
CA TRP A 89 -16.98 -7.43 11.66
C TRP A 89 -15.88 -8.47 11.35
N ARG A 90 -15.08 -8.26 10.32
CA ARG A 90 -13.96 -9.14 9.94
C ARG A 90 -12.88 -9.20 11.02
N GLU A 91 -12.59 -8.09 11.67
CA GLU A 91 -11.67 -8.00 12.80
C GLU A 91 -12.14 -8.90 13.96
N ARG A 92 -13.43 -8.83 14.33
CA ARG A 92 -14.00 -9.69 15.38
C ARG A 92 -13.98 -11.17 15.01
N LEU A 93 -14.20 -11.50 13.74
CA LEU A 93 -14.08 -12.88 13.26
C LEU A 93 -12.63 -13.39 13.35
N ALA A 94 -11.66 -12.57 12.97
CA ALA A 94 -10.25 -12.92 13.06
C ALA A 94 -9.80 -13.11 14.52
N GLU A 95 -10.28 -12.27 15.44
CA GLU A 95 -10.04 -12.40 16.88
C GLU A 95 -10.59 -13.73 17.42
N ARG A 96 -11.81 -14.12 17.00
CA ARG A 96 -12.38 -15.43 17.36
C ARG A 96 -11.54 -16.60 16.85
N GLU A 97 -11.10 -16.54 15.58
CA GLU A 97 -10.26 -17.60 15.02
C GLU A 97 -8.91 -17.70 15.74
N GLN A 98 -8.33 -16.58 16.12
CA GLN A 98 -7.10 -16.55 16.90
C GLN A 98 -7.29 -17.20 18.26
N ILE A 99 -8.37 -16.86 19.00
CA ILE A 99 -8.71 -17.47 20.28
C ILE A 99 -8.94 -18.98 20.15
N LEU A 100 -9.65 -19.43 19.12
CA LEU A 100 -9.90 -20.84 18.83
C LEU A 100 -8.65 -21.60 18.42
N GLY A 101 -7.70 -20.93 17.76
CA GLY A 101 -6.40 -21.50 17.36
C GLY A 101 -5.39 -21.58 18.50
N GLU A 102 -5.58 -20.82 19.58
CA GLU A 102 -4.73 -20.89 20.76
C GLU A 102 -5.03 -22.20 21.55
N THR A 103 -4.09 -23.14 21.52
CA THR A 103 -4.18 -24.38 22.30
C THR A 103 -4.29 -24.02 23.78
N LYS A 104 -5.20 -24.67 24.54
CA LYS A 104 -5.32 -24.51 25.98
C LYS A 104 -3.97 -24.80 26.63
N LEU A 105 -3.40 -23.79 27.27
CA LEU A 105 -2.08 -23.89 27.89
C LEU A 105 -2.13 -24.85 29.07
N SER A 106 -1.07 -25.63 29.26
CA SER A 106 -0.93 -26.47 30.46
C SER A 106 -0.74 -25.59 31.70
N PRO A 107 -1.05 -26.09 32.91
CA PRO A 107 -0.84 -25.34 34.16
C PRO A 107 0.59 -24.78 34.30
N SER A 108 1.59 -25.55 33.89
CA SER A 108 3.00 -25.12 33.95
C SER A 108 3.31 -23.99 32.93
N GLN A 109 2.65 -24.00 31.76
CA GLN A 109 2.78 -22.92 30.79
C GLN A 109 2.08 -21.63 31.26
N LEU A 110 0.91 -21.77 31.91
CA LEU A 110 0.21 -20.64 32.53
C LEU A 110 1.07 -20.00 33.62
N GLU A 111 1.60 -20.81 34.55
CA GLU A 111 2.50 -20.32 35.59
C GLU A 111 3.73 -19.61 35.04
N PHE A 112 4.31 -20.15 33.98
CA PHE A 112 5.45 -19.51 33.29
C PHE A 112 5.08 -18.13 32.72
N LEU A 113 3.93 -18.01 32.06
CA LEU A 113 3.44 -16.74 31.52
C LEU A 113 3.07 -15.73 32.58
N GLU A 114 2.44 -16.19 33.67
CA GLU A 114 2.13 -15.37 34.86
C GLU A 114 3.38 -14.81 35.51
N ASN A 115 4.42 -15.63 35.65
CA ASN A 115 5.71 -15.18 36.17
C ASN A 115 6.40 -14.19 35.23
N GLN A 116 6.28 -14.38 33.91
CA GLN A 116 6.76 -13.39 32.93
C GLN A 116 6.01 -12.05 33.07
N LEU A 117 4.70 -12.09 33.19
CA LEU A 117 3.88 -10.88 33.36
C LEU A 117 4.27 -10.14 34.63
N LYS A 118 4.40 -10.85 35.75
CA LYS A 118 4.84 -10.27 37.04
C LYS A 118 6.20 -9.56 36.90
N ARG A 119 7.14 -10.18 36.21
CA ARG A 119 8.47 -9.57 35.97
C ARG A 119 8.37 -8.28 35.11
N MET A 120 7.46 -8.25 34.13
CA MET A 120 7.22 -7.05 33.33
C MET A 120 6.51 -5.95 34.12
N GLU A 121 5.54 -6.32 34.96
CA GLU A 121 4.79 -5.39 35.81
C GLU A 121 5.62 -4.84 36.98
N ALA A 122 6.64 -5.57 37.43
CA ALA A 122 7.59 -5.09 38.42
C ALA A 122 8.49 -3.95 37.90
N LEU A 123 8.62 -3.80 36.58
CA LEU A 123 9.23 -2.67 35.96
C LEU A 123 8.17 -1.61 35.64
N GLU A 124 8.42 -0.38 36.06
CA GLU A 124 7.61 0.77 35.66
C GLU A 124 7.92 1.07 34.17
N LEU A 125 7.12 0.47 33.27
CA LEU A 125 7.33 0.56 31.83
C LEU A 125 6.74 1.86 31.28
N SER A 126 7.47 2.97 31.48
CA SER A 126 7.25 4.23 30.77
C SER A 126 8.59 4.71 30.21
N THR A 127 8.56 5.54 29.20
CA THR A 127 9.78 6.09 28.59
C THR A 127 10.59 6.84 29.64
N GLU A 128 9.92 7.65 30.46
CA GLU A 128 10.52 8.46 31.50
C GLU A 128 11.16 7.60 32.60
N ALA A 129 10.47 6.54 33.05
CA ALA A 129 10.96 5.66 34.12
C ALA A 129 12.16 4.81 33.65
N ILE A 130 12.14 4.33 32.40
CA ILE A 130 13.24 3.57 31.83
C ILE A 130 14.47 4.47 31.58
N GLU A 131 14.29 5.67 31.06
CA GLU A 131 15.39 6.65 30.93
C GLU A 131 15.98 7.04 32.29
N ALA A 132 15.16 7.14 33.33
CA ALA A 132 15.63 7.37 34.69
C ALA A 132 16.47 6.18 35.18
N LEU A 133 15.98 4.95 34.99
CA LEU A 133 16.70 3.73 35.35
C LEU A 133 18.05 3.62 34.63
N GLU A 134 18.11 3.91 33.32
CA GLU A 134 19.36 3.87 32.53
C GLU A 134 20.35 4.94 33.02
N ARG A 135 19.86 6.14 33.39
CA ARG A 135 20.68 7.21 34.01
C ARG A 135 21.22 6.81 35.37
N ASP A 136 20.36 6.25 36.25
CA ASP A 136 20.75 5.85 37.61
C ASP A 136 21.76 4.70 37.58
N PHE A 137 21.56 3.72 36.70
CA PHE A 137 22.52 2.62 36.49
C PHE A 137 23.86 3.12 35.96
N SER A 138 23.87 4.05 34.99
CA SER A 138 25.11 4.63 34.46
C SER A 138 25.83 5.44 35.53
N ARG A 139 25.11 6.18 36.38
CA ARG A 139 25.69 6.93 37.49
C ARG A 139 26.29 6.03 38.56
N MET A 140 25.58 4.94 38.90
CA MET A 140 26.03 3.93 39.84
C MET A 140 27.32 3.25 39.35
N ASN A 141 27.38 2.79 38.10
CA ASN A 141 28.55 2.12 37.54
C ASN A 141 29.80 3.03 37.53
N ARG A 142 29.63 4.31 37.21
CA ARG A 142 30.70 5.30 37.28
C ARG A 142 31.18 5.53 38.71
N GLY A 143 30.26 5.55 39.66
CA GLY A 143 30.57 5.65 41.07
C GLY A 143 31.34 4.42 41.59
N GLN A 144 30.89 3.21 41.22
CA GLN A 144 31.54 1.95 41.54
C GLN A 144 32.99 1.89 41.00
N GLU A 145 33.17 2.25 39.72
CA GLU A 145 34.51 2.31 39.08
C GLU A 145 35.41 3.31 39.80
N LEU A 146 34.87 4.47 40.22
CA LEU A 146 35.62 5.49 40.95
C LEU A 146 36.05 4.99 42.35
N ILE A 147 35.16 4.27 43.06
CA ILE A 147 35.50 3.62 44.36
C ILE A 147 36.59 2.59 44.17
N GLU A 148 36.49 1.72 43.17
CA GLU A 148 37.51 0.68 42.89
C GLU A 148 38.85 1.30 42.56
N LEU A 149 38.90 2.35 41.73
CA LEU A 149 40.11 3.06 41.38
C LEU A 149 40.73 3.77 42.56
N THR A 150 39.94 4.48 43.39
CA THR A 150 40.46 5.18 44.58
C THR A 150 40.98 4.20 45.62
N GLN A 151 40.30 3.06 45.84
CA GLN A 151 40.80 2.00 46.74
C GLN A 151 42.06 1.34 46.22
N ALA A 152 42.17 1.07 44.91
CA ALA A 152 43.37 0.50 44.32
C ALA A 152 44.56 1.45 44.46
N ILE A 153 44.37 2.77 44.26
CA ILE A 153 45.41 3.79 44.44
C ILE A 153 45.83 3.87 45.90
N ALA A 154 44.84 4.00 46.81
CA ALA A 154 45.13 4.06 48.27
C ALA A 154 45.88 2.85 48.75
N SER A 155 45.44 1.63 48.37
CA SER A 155 46.11 0.36 48.74
C SER A 155 47.54 0.28 48.14
N GLY A 156 47.71 0.74 46.91
CA GLY A 156 49.05 0.79 46.26
C GLY A 156 49.99 1.76 46.95
N LEU A 157 49.52 2.84 47.57
CA LEU A 157 50.32 3.79 48.31
C LEU A 157 50.61 3.30 49.73
N THR A 158 49.59 2.88 50.48
CA THR A 158 49.65 2.67 51.93
C THR A 158 49.56 1.20 52.37
N GLY A 159 49.25 0.25 51.49
CA GLY A 159 49.17 -1.19 51.80
C GLY A 159 50.50 -1.80 52.23
N ASP A 160 50.46 -2.97 52.87
CA ASP A 160 51.62 -3.66 53.39
C ASP A 160 52.73 -3.87 52.36
N ASP A 161 52.39 -4.17 51.11
CA ASP A 161 53.34 -4.27 49.97
C ASP A 161 53.36 -2.98 49.14
N GLY A 162 52.76 -1.90 49.60
CA GLY A 162 52.66 -0.62 48.92
C GLY A 162 53.91 0.19 48.92
N VAL A 163 53.89 1.34 48.27
CA VAL A 163 55.01 2.27 48.15
C VAL A 163 55.53 2.68 49.52
N GLN A 164 54.63 2.92 50.50
CA GLN A 164 55.02 3.31 51.87
C GLN A 164 55.86 2.26 52.60
N GLY A 165 55.52 0.97 52.50
CA GLY A 165 56.25 -0.10 53.08
C GLY A 165 57.71 -0.18 52.51
N ARG A 166 57.85 0.01 51.18
CA ARG A 166 59.09 0.04 50.46
C ARG A 166 59.95 1.27 50.82
N ILE A 167 59.35 2.45 50.93
CA ILE A 167 60.00 3.70 51.33
C ILE A 167 60.50 3.60 52.80
N ALA A 168 59.65 3.02 53.69
CA ALA A 168 60.08 2.79 55.09
C ALA A 168 61.30 1.89 55.19
N GLY A 169 61.41 0.89 54.31
CA GLY A 169 62.65 0.09 54.16
C GLY A 169 63.86 0.94 53.76
N LEU A 170 63.73 1.72 52.70
CA LEU A 170 64.78 2.60 52.19
C LEU A 170 65.18 3.72 53.20
N LEU A 171 64.19 4.27 53.95
CA LEU A 171 64.49 5.24 55.01
C LEU A 171 65.34 4.69 56.11
N ARG A 172 65.28 3.39 56.44
CA ARG A 172 66.17 2.74 57.38
C ARG A 172 67.56 2.71 56.82
N GLU A 173 67.80 2.38 55.56
CA GLU A 173 69.09 2.37 54.90
C GLU A 173 69.71 3.77 54.79
N VAL A 174 68.85 4.76 54.39
CA VAL A 174 69.31 6.17 54.34
C VAL A 174 69.66 6.72 55.70
N ARG A 175 68.99 6.35 56.78
CA ARG A 175 69.43 6.69 58.15
C ARG A 175 70.75 6.04 58.53
N ALA A 176 70.96 4.79 58.11
CA ALA A 176 72.25 4.14 58.30
C ALA A 176 73.35 4.86 57.53
N LEU A 177 73.10 5.35 56.31
CA LEU A 177 74.02 6.15 55.51
C LEU A 177 74.34 7.49 56.19
N GLU A 178 73.36 8.17 56.76
CA GLU A 178 73.46 9.44 57.48
C GLU A 178 74.41 9.30 58.69
N LEU A 179 74.39 8.14 59.37
CA LEU A 179 75.36 7.82 60.47
C LEU A 179 76.77 7.67 59.97
N ILE A 180 77.01 7.29 58.72
CA ILE A 180 78.33 7.11 58.14
C ILE A 180 78.87 8.41 57.52
N ASP A 181 77.99 9.15 56.80
CA ASP A 181 78.29 10.40 56.11
C ASP A 181 77.24 11.44 56.37
N ALA A 182 77.54 12.45 57.22
CA ALA A 182 76.68 13.58 57.56
C ALA A 182 76.28 14.45 56.37
N ALA A 183 77.04 14.39 55.24
CA ALA A 183 76.64 15.11 54.00
C ALA A 183 75.37 14.54 53.32
N SER A 184 74.98 13.33 53.68
CA SER A 184 73.73 12.69 53.16
C SER A 184 72.42 13.17 53.84
N ARG A 185 72.55 13.93 54.94
CA ARG A 185 71.42 14.43 55.73
C ARG A 185 70.38 15.14 54.89
N PRO A 186 70.68 16.06 53.97
CA PRO A 186 69.63 16.73 53.14
C PRO A 186 68.84 15.73 52.23
N LEU A 187 69.45 14.61 51.84
CA LEU A 187 68.80 13.56 51.07
C LEU A 187 67.85 12.73 51.96
N ALA A 188 68.26 12.46 53.19
CA ALA A 188 67.49 11.78 54.22
C ALA A 188 66.20 12.59 54.55
N GLU A 189 66.37 13.89 54.79
CA GLU A 189 65.25 14.81 55.06
C GLU A 189 64.20 14.88 53.88
N ARG A 190 64.69 14.99 52.67
CA ARG A 190 63.85 14.99 51.44
C ARG A 190 63.13 13.66 51.27
N MET A 191 63.75 12.55 51.57
CA MET A 191 63.15 11.24 51.46
C MET A 191 62.02 11.04 52.55
N ALA A 192 62.28 11.53 53.77
CA ALA A 192 61.32 11.54 54.86
C ALA A 192 60.09 12.40 54.51
N ALA A 193 60.35 13.59 53.96
CA ALA A 193 59.22 14.47 53.49
C ALA A 193 58.39 13.82 52.39
N ALA A 194 59.03 13.13 51.42
CA ALA A 194 58.31 12.41 50.35
C ALA A 194 57.47 11.22 50.90
N ALA A 195 58.01 10.56 51.96
CA ALA A 195 57.22 9.49 52.62
C ALA A 195 55.98 9.99 53.33
N ILE A 196 56.03 11.18 53.95
CA ILE A 196 54.90 11.81 54.57
C ILE A 196 53.84 12.21 53.51
N GLU A 197 54.29 12.84 52.44
CA GLU A 197 53.41 13.27 51.33
C GLU A 197 52.68 12.08 50.69
N LEU A 198 53.33 10.97 50.49
CA LEU A 198 52.73 9.74 49.96
C LEU A 198 51.69 9.13 50.90
N ASN A 199 51.93 9.22 52.20
CA ASN A 199 50.98 8.79 53.19
C ASN A 199 49.73 9.67 53.18
N ASP A 200 49.90 10.99 53.09
CA ASP A 200 48.82 11.96 53.07
C ASP A 200 47.98 11.78 51.80
N LEU A 201 48.60 11.59 50.64
CA LEU A 201 47.92 11.27 49.39
C LEU A 201 47.13 9.95 49.48
N GLY A 202 47.66 8.93 50.13
CA GLY A 202 46.94 7.67 50.33
C GLY A 202 45.71 7.83 51.20
N ALA A 203 45.83 8.65 52.26
CA ALA A 203 44.69 9.01 53.11
C ALA A 203 43.63 9.82 52.38
N GLU A 204 44.06 10.78 51.53
CA GLU A 204 43.12 11.58 50.69
C GLU A 204 42.37 10.72 49.68
N PHE A 205 43.03 9.79 48.98
CA PHE A 205 42.37 8.86 48.08
C PHE A 205 41.41 7.92 48.81
N SER A 206 41.77 7.45 50.00
CA SER A 206 40.91 6.64 50.84
C SER A 206 39.65 7.40 51.30
N ALA A 207 39.81 8.69 51.68
CA ALA A 207 38.71 9.57 52.06
C ALA A 207 37.80 9.83 50.88
N LEU A 208 38.33 10.11 49.68
CA LEU A 208 37.59 10.32 48.45
C LEU A 208 36.73 9.08 48.11
N GLY A 209 37.28 7.87 48.24
CA GLY A 209 36.56 6.62 48.03
C GLY A 209 35.42 6.41 49.08
N ALA A 210 35.65 6.84 50.33
CA ALA A 210 34.68 6.71 51.41
C ALA A 210 33.48 7.72 51.28
N GLU A 211 33.74 8.89 50.69
CA GLU A 211 32.67 9.88 50.41
C GLU A 211 31.66 9.42 49.35
N LEU A 212 32.06 8.48 48.49
CA LEU A 212 31.20 7.90 47.44
C LEU A 212 30.37 6.72 47.97
N GLN A 213 29.64 6.94 49.05
CA GLN A 213 28.76 5.91 49.61
C GLN A 213 27.58 5.66 48.69
N PHE A 214 27.57 4.52 47.99
CA PHE A 214 26.34 3.92 47.44
C PHE A 214 25.73 3.00 48.49
N ASP A 215 24.41 3.15 48.73
CA ASP A 215 23.64 2.16 49.49
C ASP A 215 23.70 0.83 48.73
N PRO A 216 24.29 -0.22 49.28
CA PRO A 216 24.43 -1.52 48.61
C PRO A 216 23.07 -2.11 48.16
N GLU A 217 22.01 -1.91 48.97
CA GLU A 217 20.69 -2.42 48.65
C GLU A 217 20.07 -1.71 47.47
N GLN A 218 20.25 -0.37 47.35
CA GLN A 218 19.80 0.41 46.20
C GLN A 218 20.60 0.03 44.92
N ALA A 219 21.88 -0.18 45.04
CA ALA A 219 22.74 -0.60 43.95
C ALA A 219 22.32 -1.98 43.38
N GLU A 220 22.02 -2.93 44.24
CA GLU A 220 21.49 -4.24 43.85
C GLU A 220 20.14 -4.16 43.17
N GLN A 221 19.21 -3.37 43.69
CA GLN A 221 17.89 -3.13 43.10
C GLN A 221 17.95 -2.49 41.72
N ILE A 222 18.80 -1.46 41.56
CA ILE A 222 19.02 -0.81 40.26
C ILE A 222 19.60 -1.80 39.27
N THR A 223 20.56 -2.61 39.69
CA THR A 223 21.21 -3.63 38.86
C THR A 223 20.20 -4.71 38.42
N GLU A 224 19.39 -5.22 39.32
CA GLU A 224 18.38 -6.22 39.02
C GLU A 224 17.31 -5.70 38.05
N ARG A 225 16.81 -4.48 38.29
CA ARG A 225 15.86 -3.82 37.39
C ARG A 225 16.45 -3.57 36.02
N MET A 226 17.70 -3.12 35.94
CA MET A 226 18.39 -2.88 34.66
C MET A 226 18.62 -4.17 33.89
N ASN A 227 19.02 -5.25 34.56
CA ASN A 227 19.19 -6.55 33.93
C ASN A 227 17.85 -7.08 33.37
N THR A 228 16.77 -6.91 34.11
CA THR A 228 15.43 -7.25 33.67
C THR A 228 15.01 -6.43 32.45
N TRP A 229 15.29 -5.12 32.46
CA TRP A 229 15.02 -4.24 31.31
C TRP A 229 15.81 -4.70 30.07
N LEU A 230 17.10 -4.96 30.19
CA LEU A 230 17.94 -5.38 29.07
C LEU A 230 17.51 -6.73 28.48
N GLU A 231 17.10 -7.66 29.32
CA GLU A 231 16.53 -8.94 28.89
C GLU A 231 15.24 -8.73 28.08
N LEU A 232 14.32 -7.91 28.57
CA LEU A 232 13.05 -7.60 27.91
C LEU A 232 13.28 -6.83 26.60
N LYS A 233 14.17 -5.85 26.60
CA LYS A 233 14.57 -5.06 25.43
C LYS A 233 15.10 -5.95 24.30
N ARG A 234 15.97 -6.92 24.65
CA ARG A 234 16.51 -7.88 23.69
C ARG A 234 15.46 -8.83 23.14
N LYS A 235 14.51 -9.27 23.99
CA LYS A 235 13.49 -10.26 23.64
C LYS A 235 12.36 -9.68 22.79
N HIS A 236 11.98 -8.42 23.01
CA HIS A 236 10.75 -7.84 22.47
C HIS A 236 10.95 -6.68 21.47
N GLY A 237 12.18 -6.47 20.98
CA GLY A 237 12.36 -5.58 19.80
C GLY A 237 12.95 -4.21 20.06
N GLY A 238 13.51 -3.95 21.24
CA GLY A 238 14.49 -2.85 21.42
C GLY A 238 13.96 -1.52 21.95
N ASP A 239 12.66 -1.28 22.05
CA ASP A 239 12.11 -0.06 22.64
C ASP A 239 11.05 -0.32 23.72
N VAL A 240 10.71 0.71 24.48
CA VAL A 240 9.72 0.64 25.58
C VAL A 240 8.34 0.30 25.05
N ALA A 241 7.95 0.86 23.88
CA ALA A 241 6.63 0.66 23.28
C ALA A 241 6.43 -0.81 22.89
N ALA A 242 7.45 -1.46 22.32
CA ALA A 242 7.41 -2.87 21.97
C ALA A 242 7.27 -3.78 23.21
N VAL A 243 7.94 -3.46 24.31
CA VAL A 243 7.82 -4.21 25.58
C VAL A 243 6.44 -4.01 26.20
N ILE A 244 5.87 -2.79 26.16
CA ILE A 244 4.49 -2.51 26.61
C ILE A 244 3.50 -3.32 25.78
N ALA A 245 3.61 -3.30 24.44
CA ALA A 245 2.74 -4.08 23.56
C ALA A 245 2.82 -5.59 23.87
N ALA A 246 4.03 -6.11 24.12
CA ALA A 246 4.23 -7.50 24.49
C ALA A 246 3.61 -7.84 25.86
N ARG A 247 3.69 -6.94 26.85
CA ARG A 247 3.03 -7.08 28.16
C ARG A 247 1.50 -7.13 28.00
N ASP A 248 0.94 -6.21 27.23
CA ASP A 248 -0.51 -6.10 27.06
C ASP A 248 -1.06 -7.31 26.28
N GLU A 249 -0.33 -7.81 25.29
CA GLU A 249 -0.68 -9.04 24.61
C GLU A 249 -0.59 -10.26 25.53
N LEU A 250 0.45 -10.35 26.37
CA LEU A 250 0.60 -11.42 27.35
C LEU A 250 -0.54 -11.41 28.38
N LYS A 251 -0.92 -10.22 28.85
CA LYS A 251 -2.06 -10.03 29.76
C LYS A 251 -3.37 -10.48 29.11
N ARG A 252 -3.61 -10.06 27.88
CA ARG A 252 -4.78 -10.47 27.09
C ARG A 252 -4.84 -12.00 26.93
N ARG A 253 -3.71 -12.65 26.63
CA ARG A 253 -3.63 -14.11 26.49
C ARG A 253 -3.95 -14.84 27.81
N LEU A 254 -3.46 -14.35 28.94
CA LEU A 254 -3.76 -14.94 30.26
C LEU A 254 -5.23 -14.76 30.64
N GLU A 255 -5.83 -13.59 30.37
CA GLU A 255 -7.25 -13.32 30.59
C GLU A 255 -8.13 -14.26 29.74
N VAL A 256 -7.79 -14.47 28.49
CA VAL A 256 -8.49 -15.40 27.57
C VAL A 256 -8.38 -16.84 28.05
N GLN A 257 -7.21 -17.28 28.53
CA GLN A 257 -6.99 -18.63 29.03
C GLN A 257 -7.72 -18.89 30.39
N GLY A 258 -7.89 -17.85 31.21
CA GLY A 258 -8.58 -17.96 32.49
C GLY A 258 -10.10 -18.10 32.36
N ASP A 259 -10.71 -17.53 31.33
CA ASP A 259 -12.16 -17.60 31.06
C ASP A 259 -12.41 -17.75 29.54
N LEU A 260 -11.86 -18.80 28.94
CA LEU A 260 -11.95 -19.04 27.50
C LEU A 260 -13.41 -19.10 27.01
N ASP A 261 -14.28 -19.81 27.72
CA ASP A 261 -15.68 -19.96 27.35
C ASP A 261 -16.44 -18.62 27.46
N GLY A 262 -16.19 -17.87 28.55
CA GLY A 262 -16.78 -16.56 28.75
C GLY A 262 -16.25 -15.52 27.75
N ALA A 263 -14.98 -15.59 27.40
CA ALA A 263 -14.37 -14.70 26.36
C ALA A 263 -14.97 -14.99 24.99
N LEU A 264 -15.11 -16.26 24.61
CA LEU A 264 -15.76 -16.66 23.36
C LEU A 264 -17.22 -16.23 23.32
N ALA A 265 -18.00 -16.43 24.38
CA ALA A 265 -19.40 -16.01 24.42
C ALA A 265 -19.56 -14.49 24.28
N ARG A 266 -18.69 -13.69 24.92
CA ARG A 266 -18.66 -12.23 24.74
C ARG A 266 -18.35 -11.83 23.32
N LEU A 267 -17.35 -12.48 22.72
CA LEU A 267 -16.91 -12.19 21.36
C LEU A 267 -17.96 -12.59 20.31
N GLU A 268 -18.63 -13.73 20.48
CA GLU A 268 -19.74 -14.13 19.62
C GLU A 268 -20.89 -13.13 19.63
N LYS A 269 -21.21 -12.56 20.80
CA LYS A 269 -22.18 -11.47 20.88
C LYS A 269 -21.74 -10.24 20.12
N GLN A 270 -20.46 -9.84 20.23
CA GLN A 270 -19.90 -8.70 19.49
C GLN A 270 -19.88 -8.96 17.97
N ILE A 271 -19.57 -10.19 17.54
CA ILE A 271 -19.64 -10.60 16.14
C ILE A 271 -21.07 -10.44 15.61
N ALA A 272 -22.06 -10.95 16.34
CA ALA A 272 -23.46 -10.85 15.94
C ALA A 272 -23.98 -9.40 15.89
N GLU A 273 -23.53 -8.54 16.80
CA GLU A 273 -23.83 -7.11 16.79
C GLU A 273 -23.17 -6.39 15.59
N ALA A 274 -21.89 -6.65 15.35
CA ALA A 274 -21.14 -6.09 14.22
C ALA A 274 -21.73 -6.55 12.87
N GLU A 275 -22.11 -7.83 12.74
CA GLU A 275 -22.77 -8.35 11.54
C GLU A 275 -24.10 -7.69 11.29
N ARG A 276 -24.94 -7.53 12.33
CA ARG A 276 -26.22 -6.82 12.20
C ARG A 276 -26.04 -5.38 11.74
N ALA A 277 -25.06 -4.67 12.34
CA ALA A 277 -24.76 -3.30 11.94
C ALA A 277 -24.26 -3.21 10.50
N MET A 278 -23.40 -4.14 10.07
CA MET A 278 -22.93 -4.23 8.68
C MET A 278 -24.07 -4.51 7.71
N ARG A 279 -24.92 -5.51 8.00
CA ARG A 279 -26.06 -5.87 7.14
C ARG A 279 -27.12 -4.77 7.03
N ALA A 280 -27.30 -3.96 8.07
CA ALA A 280 -28.19 -2.81 8.02
C ALA A 280 -27.74 -1.81 6.95
N VAL A 281 -26.46 -1.43 6.97
CA VAL A 281 -25.87 -0.54 5.96
C VAL A 281 -25.78 -1.23 4.59
N GLY A 282 -25.54 -2.55 4.55
CA GLY A 282 -25.59 -3.34 3.31
C GLY A 282 -26.93 -3.27 2.62
N LYS A 283 -28.02 -3.36 3.37
CA LYS A 283 -29.38 -3.21 2.85
C LYS A 283 -29.63 -1.80 2.27
N GLU A 284 -29.15 -0.75 2.93
CA GLU A 284 -29.23 0.62 2.42
C GLU A 284 -28.45 0.76 1.09
N LEU A 285 -27.23 0.23 1.03
CA LEU A 285 -26.41 0.20 -0.17
C LEU A 285 -27.11 -0.57 -1.31
N GLY A 286 -27.75 -1.71 -1.00
CA GLY A 286 -28.53 -2.48 -1.95
C GLY A 286 -29.68 -1.68 -2.55
N LEU A 287 -30.42 -0.91 -1.75
CA LEU A 287 -31.49 -0.04 -2.23
C LEU A 287 -30.99 1.09 -3.14
N VAL A 288 -29.84 1.69 -2.80
CA VAL A 288 -29.19 2.71 -3.66
C VAL A 288 -28.83 2.09 -5.00
N ARG A 289 -28.21 0.89 -5.00
CA ARG A 289 -27.85 0.15 -6.21
C ARG A 289 -29.06 -0.25 -7.06
N GLU A 290 -30.13 -0.73 -6.46
CA GLU A 290 -31.37 -1.08 -7.18
C GLU A 290 -31.99 0.14 -7.88
N LYS A 291 -32.02 1.29 -7.21
CA LYS A 291 -32.47 2.54 -7.80
C LYS A 291 -31.59 2.97 -8.98
N ALA A 292 -30.27 2.96 -8.76
CA ALA A 292 -29.29 3.28 -9.79
C ALA A 292 -29.39 2.33 -10.98
N ALA A 293 -29.58 1.03 -10.74
CA ALA A 293 -29.72 0.01 -11.78
C ALA A 293 -30.93 0.27 -12.69
N LYS A 294 -32.05 0.62 -12.11
CA LYS A 294 -33.27 0.98 -12.88
C LYS A 294 -33.06 2.21 -13.76
N GLU A 295 -32.43 3.25 -13.23
CA GLU A 295 -32.16 4.47 -13.99
C GLU A 295 -31.11 4.27 -15.06
N LEU A 296 -29.99 3.62 -14.71
CA LEU A 296 -28.92 3.28 -15.67
C LEU A 296 -29.46 2.40 -16.80
N GLY A 297 -30.29 1.40 -16.47
CA GLY A 297 -30.95 0.54 -17.46
C GLY A 297 -31.73 1.33 -18.48
N LYS A 298 -32.58 2.29 -18.04
CA LYS A 298 -33.39 3.14 -18.93
C LYS A 298 -32.52 4.03 -19.83
N VAL A 299 -31.52 4.71 -19.25
CA VAL A 299 -30.66 5.65 -20.00
C VAL A 299 -29.76 4.88 -20.99
N ALA A 300 -29.21 3.75 -20.58
CA ALA A 300 -28.45 2.87 -21.43
C ALA A 300 -29.25 2.29 -22.59
N ALA A 301 -30.48 1.76 -22.32
CA ALA A 301 -31.36 1.25 -23.37
C ALA A 301 -31.68 2.33 -24.41
N LYS A 302 -31.92 3.57 -24.00
CA LYS A 302 -32.13 4.71 -24.90
C LYS A 302 -30.91 5.01 -25.77
N SER A 303 -29.71 4.96 -25.17
CA SER A 303 -28.46 5.17 -25.91
C SER A 303 -28.18 4.04 -26.88
N ILE A 304 -28.42 2.79 -26.48
CA ILE A 304 -28.23 1.57 -27.29
C ILE A 304 -29.20 1.60 -28.50
N ALA A 305 -30.47 2.00 -28.31
CA ALA A 305 -31.44 2.08 -29.38
C ALA A 305 -30.99 3.01 -30.54
N GLN A 306 -30.24 4.08 -30.26
CA GLN A 306 -29.71 5.00 -31.25
C GLN A 306 -28.58 4.37 -32.09
N LEU A 307 -27.97 3.29 -31.63
CA LEU A 307 -26.86 2.60 -32.30
C LEU A 307 -27.30 1.36 -33.10
N GLY A 308 -28.58 1.36 -33.56
CA GLY A 308 -29.10 0.33 -34.44
C GLY A 308 -29.89 -0.78 -33.74
N PHE A 309 -30.03 -0.73 -32.43
CA PHE A 309 -30.75 -1.76 -31.64
C PHE A 309 -32.14 -1.28 -31.23
N LYS A 310 -32.99 -0.94 -32.20
CA LYS A 310 -34.33 -0.33 -31.95
C LYS A 310 -35.25 -1.15 -31.05
N LYS A 311 -35.00 -2.43 -30.89
CA LYS A 311 -35.86 -3.37 -30.14
C LYS A 311 -35.09 -4.16 -29.09
N ALA A 312 -33.84 -3.74 -28.78
CA ALA A 312 -33.02 -4.39 -27.78
C ALA A 312 -33.52 -4.15 -26.35
N ASP A 313 -33.30 -5.12 -25.50
CA ASP A 313 -33.49 -5.00 -24.06
C ASP A 313 -32.14 -4.91 -23.36
N PHE A 314 -31.99 -3.93 -22.48
CA PHE A 314 -30.83 -3.77 -21.63
C PHE A 314 -31.24 -3.61 -20.18
N GLN A 315 -30.71 -4.48 -19.33
CA GLN A 315 -31.07 -4.53 -17.92
C GLN A 315 -29.80 -4.52 -17.06
N VAL A 316 -29.88 -3.87 -15.91
CA VAL A 316 -28.87 -3.93 -14.85
C VAL A 316 -29.48 -4.73 -13.71
N ARG A 317 -28.98 -5.94 -13.49
CA ARG A 317 -29.45 -6.85 -12.46
C ARG A 317 -28.58 -6.72 -11.23
N VAL A 318 -29.18 -6.35 -10.09
CA VAL A 318 -28.55 -6.40 -8.78
C VAL A 318 -28.96 -7.71 -8.12
N MET A 319 -28.00 -8.43 -7.55
CA MET A 319 -28.23 -9.72 -6.92
C MET A 319 -27.54 -9.80 -5.56
N LEU A 320 -28.16 -10.49 -4.61
CA LEU A 320 -27.52 -10.75 -3.31
C LEU A 320 -26.42 -11.78 -3.48
N LEU A 321 -25.27 -11.53 -2.88
CA LEU A 321 -24.14 -12.45 -2.87
C LEU A 321 -24.29 -13.48 -1.74
N ALA A 322 -23.75 -14.69 -1.95
CA ALA A 322 -23.76 -15.73 -0.96
C ALA A 322 -22.98 -15.35 0.31
N GLN A 323 -21.93 -14.54 0.14
CA GLN A 323 -21.14 -14.03 1.24
C GLN A 323 -20.88 -12.54 1.04
N PRO A 324 -20.96 -11.71 2.11
CA PRO A 324 -20.64 -10.30 2.02
C PRO A 324 -19.15 -10.10 1.76
N GLY A 325 -18.83 -9.12 0.93
CA GLY A 325 -17.48 -8.70 0.61
C GLY A 325 -17.21 -7.24 0.97
N PRO A 326 -15.99 -6.74 0.78
CA PRO A 326 -15.66 -5.34 1.08
C PRO A 326 -16.38 -4.32 0.19
N MET A 327 -16.98 -4.78 -0.92
CA MET A 327 -17.79 -3.95 -1.83
C MET A 327 -19.30 -4.06 -1.58
N GLY A 328 -19.73 -4.71 -0.52
CA GLY A 328 -21.14 -4.92 -0.18
C GLY A 328 -21.53 -6.39 -0.16
N ASP A 329 -22.79 -6.63 0.08
CA ASP A 329 -23.46 -7.93 0.02
C ASP A 329 -24.25 -8.14 -1.27
N THR A 330 -24.18 -7.19 -2.20
CA THR A 330 -24.83 -7.25 -3.52
C THR A 330 -23.82 -7.16 -4.64
N GLY A 331 -24.02 -7.98 -5.68
CA GLY A 331 -23.32 -7.95 -6.96
C GLY A 331 -24.16 -7.26 -8.04
N CYS A 332 -23.54 -7.00 -9.19
CA CYS A 332 -24.19 -6.36 -10.33
C CYS A 332 -23.81 -7.09 -11.62
N GLU A 333 -24.78 -7.28 -12.51
CA GLU A 333 -24.57 -7.87 -13.83
C GLU A 333 -25.37 -7.09 -14.89
N PHE A 334 -24.68 -6.71 -15.98
CA PHE A 334 -25.28 -6.05 -17.13
C PHE A 334 -25.75 -7.11 -18.12
N LEU A 335 -27.03 -7.08 -18.42
CA LEU A 335 -27.69 -8.02 -19.32
C LEU A 335 -28.16 -7.31 -20.58
N PHE A 336 -28.01 -7.97 -21.72
CA PHE A 336 -28.42 -7.45 -23.02
C PHE A 336 -29.08 -8.52 -23.88
N SER A 337 -30.13 -8.13 -24.60
CA SER A 337 -30.71 -8.89 -25.70
C SER A 337 -30.84 -7.99 -26.93
N PRO A 338 -30.30 -8.37 -28.10
CA PRO A 338 -30.41 -7.58 -29.32
C PRO A 338 -31.82 -7.58 -29.90
N ASN A 339 -32.62 -8.61 -29.62
CA ASN A 339 -33.93 -8.86 -30.25
C ASN A 339 -35.05 -9.03 -29.22
N VAL A 340 -36.26 -8.67 -29.62
CA VAL A 340 -37.48 -8.91 -28.79
C VAL A 340 -37.77 -10.40 -28.71
N GLY A 341 -38.04 -10.88 -27.50
CA GLY A 341 -38.40 -12.27 -27.23
C GLY A 341 -37.24 -13.19 -26.92
N GLU A 342 -35.99 -12.69 -27.02
CA GLU A 342 -34.82 -13.38 -26.53
C GLU A 342 -34.55 -13.00 -25.07
N ALA A 343 -34.19 -13.96 -24.24
CA ALA A 343 -33.85 -13.67 -22.87
C ALA A 343 -32.55 -12.84 -22.81
N PRO A 344 -32.48 -11.74 -22.02
CA PRO A 344 -31.28 -10.98 -21.87
C PRO A 344 -30.15 -11.83 -21.27
N LEU A 345 -28.99 -11.80 -21.90
CA LEU A 345 -27.79 -12.54 -21.48
C LEU A 345 -26.70 -11.58 -20.96
N PRO A 346 -25.79 -12.05 -20.09
CA PRO A 346 -24.63 -11.29 -19.70
C PRO A 346 -23.85 -10.74 -20.90
N LEU A 347 -23.35 -9.51 -20.78
CA LEU A 347 -22.56 -8.88 -21.86
C LEU A 347 -21.40 -9.76 -22.33
N SER A 348 -20.82 -10.54 -21.43
CA SER A 348 -19.74 -11.50 -21.73
C SER A 348 -20.15 -12.64 -22.69
N ARG A 349 -21.46 -12.86 -22.88
CA ARG A 349 -22.02 -13.90 -23.77
C ARG A 349 -22.48 -13.37 -25.12
N ILE A 350 -22.31 -12.09 -25.41
CA ILE A 350 -22.62 -11.52 -26.72
C ILE A 350 -21.60 -12.05 -27.74
N ALA A 351 -22.10 -12.72 -28.78
CA ALA A 351 -21.25 -13.40 -29.76
C ALA A 351 -20.63 -12.46 -30.80
N SER A 352 -21.31 -11.34 -31.14
CA SER A 352 -20.86 -10.38 -32.15
C SER A 352 -19.95 -9.31 -31.56
N SER A 353 -18.72 -9.21 -32.06
CA SER A 353 -17.74 -8.18 -31.65
C SER A 353 -18.26 -6.76 -31.92
N GLY A 354 -18.81 -6.54 -33.10
CA GLY A 354 -19.35 -5.22 -33.49
C GLY A 354 -20.60 -4.83 -32.68
N GLU A 355 -21.49 -5.76 -32.38
CA GLU A 355 -22.64 -5.49 -31.49
C GLU A 355 -22.18 -5.09 -30.09
N LEU A 356 -21.27 -5.88 -29.54
CA LEU A 356 -20.72 -5.63 -28.21
C LEU A 356 -19.98 -4.28 -28.17
N ALA A 357 -19.19 -3.94 -29.21
CA ALA A 357 -18.49 -2.65 -29.28
C ALA A 357 -19.49 -1.46 -29.30
N ARG A 358 -20.63 -1.59 -30.01
CA ARG A 358 -21.67 -0.55 -30.00
C ARG A 358 -22.39 -0.45 -28.64
N VAL A 359 -22.69 -1.58 -27.99
CA VAL A 359 -23.25 -1.56 -26.63
C VAL A 359 -22.28 -0.89 -25.67
N MET A 360 -20.98 -1.20 -25.79
CA MET A 360 -19.93 -0.55 -24.99
C MET A 360 -19.85 0.96 -25.26
N LEU A 361 -19.92 1.37 -26.52
CA LEU A 361 -19.97 2.80 -26.90
C LEU A 361 -21.18 3.50 -26.28
N ALA A 362 -22.37 2.84 -26.30
CA ALA A 362 -23.57 3.39 -25.68
C ALA A 362 -23.41 3.58 -24.17
N LEU A 363 -22.86 2.58 -23.48
CA LEU A 363 -22.60 2.62 -22.03
C LEU A 363 -21.56 3.69 -21.69
N LYS A 364 -20.46 3.74 -22.44
CA LYS A 364 -19.42 4.77 -22.25
C LYS A 364 -19.98 6.18 -22.50
N THR A 365 -20.88 6.36 -23.44
CA THR A 365 -21.55 7.65 -23.65
C THR A 365 -22.38 8.08 -22.43
N VAL A 366 -23.05 7.13 -21.77
CA VAL A 366 -23.87 7.40 -20.57
C VAL A 366 -22.98 7.65 -19.33
N LEU A 367 -21.81 7.03 -19.28
CA LEU A 367 -20.92 7.03 -18.13
C LEU A 367 -19.67 7.95 -18.33
N ALA A 368 -19.62 8.71 -19.44
CA ALA A 368 -18.43 9.49 -19.82
C ALA A 368 -17.94 10.47 -18.73
N ASP A 369 -18.87 11.08 -18.00
CA ASP A 369 -18.53 12.03 -16.92
C ASP A 369 -18.11 11.34 -15.61
N LEU A 370 -18.22 10.00 -15.54
CA LEU A 370 -17.94 9.19 -14.36
C LEU A 370 -16.74 8.25 -14.54
N ASP A 371 -16.27 8.10 -15.78
CA ASP A 371 -15.17 7.21 -16.12
C ASP A 371 -13.83 7.96 -16.14
N ASP A 372 -12.90 7.55 -15.30
CA ASP A 372 -11.59 8.21 -15.16
C ASP A 372 -10.53 7.71 -16.16
N VAL A 373 -10.86 6.75 -17.06
CA VAL A 373 -9.91 6.22 -18.03
C VAL A 373 -9.64 7.24 -19.15
N PRO A 374 -8.41 7.76 -19.28
CA PRO A 374 -8.15 8.87 -20.19
C PRO A 374 -8.18 8.50 -21.69
N LEU A 375 -7.88 7.24 -22.05
CA LEU A 375 -7.81 6.77 -23.44
C LEU A 375 -8.79 5.63 -23.69
N LEU A 376 -9.72 5.84 -24.63
CA LEU A 376 -10.65 4.83 -25.13
C LEU A 376 -10.27 4.44 -26.55
N VAL A 377 -10.11 3.16 -26.83
CA VAL A 377 -9.79 2.63 -28.16
C VAL A 377 -10.96 1.78 -28.64
N PHE A 378 -11.53 2.16 -29.81
CA PHE A 378 -12.62 1.43 -30.44
C PHE A 378 -12.16 0.81 -31.77
N ASP A 379 -12.29 -0.50 -31.86
CA ASP A 379 -12.04 -1.25 -33.09
C ASP A 379 -13.30 -2.05 -33.47
N GLU A 380 -13.59 -2.15 -34.78
CA GLU A 380 -14.77 -2.82 -35.34
C GLU A 380 -16.14 -2.32 -34.86
N VAL A 381 -16.21 -1.13 -34.26
CA VAL A 381 -17.50 -0.59 -33.75
C VAL A 381 -18.51 -0.32 -34.87
N ASP A 382 -18.01 -0.09 -36.09
CA ASP A 382 -18.75 0.14 -37.33
C ASP A 382 -18.96 -1.12 -38.18
N ALA A 383 -18.62 -2.31 -37.66
CA ALA A 383 -18.83 -3.56 -38.36
C ALA A 383 -20.33 -3.82 -38.56
N ASN A 384 -20.70 -4.14 -39.79
CA ASN A 384 -22.08 -4.48 -40.20
C ASN A 384 -23.12 -3.36 -39.97
N VAL A 385 -22.75 -2.08 -39.96
CA VAL A 385 -23.68 -0.96 -39.85
C VAL A 385 -23.73 -0.12 -41.12
N GLY A 386 -24.92 0.44 -41.39
CA GLY A 386 -25.11 1.37 -42.49
C GLY A 386 -24.68 2.81 -42.15
N GLY A 387 -24.65 3.68 -43.15
CA GLY A 387 -24.13 5.05 -43.03
C GLY A 387 -24.90 5.91 -42.00
N GLU A 388 -26.21 5.72 -41.82
CA GLU A 388 -27.02 6.44 -40.83
C GLU A 388 -26.54 6.11 -39.38
N ILE A 389 -26.38 4.82 -39.08
CA ILE A 389 -25.88 4.38 -37.78
C ILE A 389 -24.40 4.81 -37.59
N GLY A 390 -23.59 4.74 -38.67
CA GLY A 390 -22.19 5.21 -38.66
C GLY A 390 -22.07 6.69 -38.25
N ARG A 391 -22.98 7.54 -38.71
CA ARG A 391 -23.03 8.95 -38.30
C ARG A 391 -23.30 9.09 -36.79
N VAL A 392 -24.26 8.35 -36.25
CA VAL A 392 -24.57 8.38 -34.82
C VAL A 392 -23.40 7.83 -33.98
N VAL A 393 -22.71 6.77 -34.45
CA VAL A 393 -21.50 6.24 -33.82
C VAL A 393 -20.42 7.33 -33.74
N GLY A 394 -20.16 8.03 -34.83
CA GLY A 394 -19.18 9.13 -34.88
C GLY A 394 -19.55 10.29 -33.94
N GLU A 395 -20.83 10.72 -33.93
CA GLU A 395 -21.32 11.77 -33.04
C GLU A 395 -21.15 11.40 -31.54
N LYS A 396 -21.45 10.14 -31.16
CA LYS A 396 -21.26 9.67 -29.79
C LYS A 396 -19.78 9.63 -29.39
N MET A 397 -18.89 9.18 -30.29
CA MET A 397 -17.46 9.20 -30.05
C MET A 397 -16.93 10.63 -29.89
N SER A 398 -17.36 11.54 -30.76
CA SER A 398 -17.02 12.97 -30.65
C SER A 398 -17.54 13.58 -29.33
N GLY A 399 -18.70 13.13 -28.83
CA GLY A 399 -19.22 13.52 -27.54
C GLY A 399 -18.33 13.09 -26.38
N ILE A 400 -17.91 11.81 -26.37
CA ILE A 400 -16.99 11.24 -25.37
C ILE A 400 -15.61 11.91 -25.45
N ALA A 401 -15.15 12.25 -26.66
CA ALA A 401 -13.86 12.87 -26.91
C ALA A 401 -13.67 14.27 -26.29
N LYS A 402 -14.72 14.85 -25.71
CA LYS A 402 -14.62 16.10 -24.93
C LYS A 402 -13.90 15.90 -23.59
N ASN A 403 -14.04 14.72 -22.98
CA ASN A 403 -13.49 14.38 -21.67
C ASN A 403 -12.41 13.31 -21.75
N HIS A 404 -12.33 12.56 -22.85
CA HIS A 404 -11.40 11.46 -23.05
C HIS A 404 -10.64 11.60 -24.36
N GLN A 405 -9.47 10.99 -24.47
CA GLN A 405 -8.87 10.75 -25.78
C GLN A 405 -9.53 9.52 -26.40
N VAL A 406 -10.09 9.67 -27.61
CA VAL A 406 -10.76 8.56 -28.33
C VAL A 406 -9.94 8.23 -29.58
N LEU A 407 -9.53 6.96 -29.69
CA LEU A 407 -8.91 6.41 -30.89
C LEU A 407 -9.90 5.41 -31.52
N CYS A 408 -10.27 5.61 -32.78
CA CYS A 408 -11.16 4.70 -33.50
C CYS A 408 -10.52 4.18 -34.78
N VAL A 409 -10.58 2.86 -34.98
CA VAL A 409 -10.28 2.22 -36.26
C VAL A 409 -11.60 2.03 -36.99
N THR A 410 -11.73 2.67 -38.17
CA THR A 410 -12.99 2.69 -38.92
C THR A 410 -12.76 2.58 -40.44
N HIS A 411 -13.70 1.94 -41.09
CA HIS A 411 -13.81 1.93 -42.54
C HIS A 411 -14.94 2.80 -43.07
N LEU A 412 -15.78 3.36 -42.16
CA LEU A 412 -16.92 4.19 -42.52
C LEU A 412 -16.53 5.69 -42.62
N PRO A 413 -16.75 6.34 -43.76
CA PRO A 413 -16.49 7.77 -43.91
C PRO A 413 -17.35 8.65 -42.96
N GLN A 414 -18.53 8.21 -42.60
CA GLN A 414 -19.42 8.90 -41.64
C GLN A 414 -18.82 8.99 -40.24
N VAL A 415 -18.09 7.95 -39.78
CA VAL A 415 -17.36 7.95 -38.53
C VAL A 415 -16.10 8.80 -38.64
N ALA A 416 -15.30 8.59 -39.69
CA ALA A 416 -14.04 9.30 -39.91
C ALA A 416 -14.25 10.82 -40.07
N ALA A 417 -15.39 11.25 -40.61
CA ALA A 417 -15.72 12.68 -40.78
C ALA A 417 -15.88 13.42 -39.44
N GLN A 418 -16.29 12.72 -38.35
CA GLN A 418 -16.51 13.31 -37.03
C GLN A 418 -15.21 13.47 -36.22
N ALA A 419 -14.10 12.89 -36.69
CA ALA A 419 -12.83 12.95 -35.98
C ALA A 419 -12.16 14.32 -36.05
N SER A 420 -11.55 14.80 -34.98
CA SER A 420 -10.69 15.98 -34.95
C SER A 420 -9.35 15.75 -35.69
N SER A 421 -8.84 14.53 -35.57
CA SER A 421 -7.61 14.08 -36.23
C SER A 421 -7.87 12.83 -37.06
N HIS A 422 -7.34 12.77 -38.28
CA HIS A 422 -7.53 11.65 -39.19
C HIS A 422 -6.17 11.06 -39.61
N LEU A 423 -5.94 9.79 -39.29
CA LEU A 423 -4.78 9.03 -39.68
C LEU A 423 -5.19 8.05 -40.79
N VAL A 424 -4.44 8.04 -41.91
CA VAL A 424 -4.65 7.09 -43.00
C VAL A 424 -3.65 5.96 -42.93
N VAL A 425 -4.15 4.74 -42.96
CA VAL A 425 -3.32 3.54 -43.05
C VAL A 425 -3.24 3.12 -44.53
N THR A 426 -2.04 3.06 -45.05
CA THR A 426 -1.76 2.60 -46.43
C THR A 426 -0.95 1.32 -46.39
N LYS A 427 -1.27 0.37 -47.27
CA LYS A 427 -0.52 -0.88 -47.45
C LYS A 427 0.08 -0.89 -48.84
N ASP A 428 1.39 -0.72 -48.92
CA ASP A 428 2.14 -0.85 -50.17
C ASP A 428 2.52 -2.33 -50.37
N GLN A 429 2.00 -2.93 -51.45
CA GLN A 429 2.23 -4.33 -51.84
C GLN A 429 3.11 -4.43 -53.09
N SER A 430 3.68 -3.32 -53.54
CA SER A 430 4.53 -3.28 -54.75
C SER A 430 5.93 -3.89 -54.57
N LYS A 431 6.31 -4.21 -53.31
CA LYS A 431 7.60 -4.79 -52.93
C LYS A 431 7.41 -6.21 -52.42
N ASP A 432 8.48 -7.02 -52.40
CA ASP A 432 8.50 -8.40 -51.89
C ASP A 432 7.95 -8.55 -50.45
N ARG A 433 7.86 -7.48 -49.69
CA ARG A 433 7.20 -7.39 -48.39
C ARG A 433 6.21 -6.24 -48.38
N ALA A 434 5.01 -6.49 -47.94
CA ALA A 434 4.02 -5.46 -47.68
C ALA A 434 4.54 -4.45 -46.63
N VAL A 435 4.58 -3.19 -46.97
CA VAL A 435 4.94 -2.08 -46.07
C VAL A 435 3.67 -1.34 -45.69
N VAL A 436 3.43 -1.23 -44.39
CA VAL A 436 2.31 -0.46 -43.83
C VAL A 436 2.81 0.92 -43.44
N GLY A 437 2.20 1.96 -44.00
CA GLY A 437 2.45 3.37 -43.66
C GLY A 437 1.26 3.95 -42.93
N ILE A 438 1.48 4.80 -41.91
CA ILE A 438 0.45 5.58 -41.21
C ILE A 438 0.84 7.05 -41.37
N ALA A 439 -0.08 7.86 -41.88
CA ALA A 439 0.15 9.30 -42.10
C ALA A 439 -1.04 10.12 -41.61
N PRO A 440 -0.82 11.23 -40.88
CA PRO A 440 -1.89 12.12 -40.47
C PRO A 440 -2.32 12.99 -41.66
N ILE A 441 -3.63 13.22 -41.75
CA ILE A 441 -4.21 14.22 -42.66
C ILE A 441 -4.61 15.43 -41.80
N GLN A 442 -3.67 16.14 -41.26
CA GLN A 442 -3.97 17.30 -40.42
C GLN A 442 -3.95 18.59 -41.25
N GLY A 443 -4.92 19.47 -41.00
CA GLY A 443 -4.93 20.85 -41.48
C GLY A 443 -5.42 21.10 -42.89
N GLU A 444 -5.49 20.10 -43.78
CA GLU A 444 -5.95 20.25 -45.17
C GLU A 444 -7.35 19.64 -45.35
N ARG A 445 -8.36 20.51 -45.36
CA ARG A 445 -9.74 20.08 -45.64
C ARG A 445 -9.86 19.33 -46.97
N THR A 446 -9.15 19.78 -48.00
CA THR A 446 -9.06 19.15 -49.34
C THR A 446 -8.54 17.70 -49.26
N ALA A 447 -7.50 17.45 -48.48
CA ALA A 447 -6.96 16.11 -48.28
C ALA A 447 -7.95 15.21 -47.53
N ARG A 448 -8.63 15.74 -46.53
CA ARG A 448 -9.71 15.00 -45.84
C ARG A 448 -10.89 14.69 -46.75
N VAL A 449 -11.35 15.65 -47.57
CA VAL A 449 -12.40 15.44 -48.58
C VAL A 449 -11.99 14.32 -49.54
N SER A 450 -10.76 14.37 -50.07
CA SER A 450 -10.24 13.35 -50.97
C SER A 450 -10.19 11.96 -50.35
N GLU A 451 -9.79 11.84 -49.08
CA GLU A 451 -9.75 10.57 -48.38
C GLU A 451 -11.15 10.03 -48.07
N LEU A 452 -12.05 10.87 -47.59
CA LEU A 452 -13.46 10.47 -47.39
C LEU A 452 -14.15 10.06 -48.68
N ALA A 453 -13.85 10.74 -49.82
CA ALA A 453 -14.32 10.34 -51.14
C ALA A 453 -13.76 8.96 -51.56
N ARG A 454 -12.48 8.68 -51.25
CA ARG A 454 -11.89 7.34 -51.42
C ARG A 454 -12.62 6.28 -50.57
N MET A 455 -12.96 6.59 -49.32
CA MET A 455 -13.72 5.69 -48.45
C MET A 455 -15.15 5.50 -48.96
N LEU A 456 -15.73 6.46 -49.68
CA LEU A 456 -17.02 6.35 -50.39
C LEU A 456 -16.94 5.57 -51.70
N GLY A 457 -15.74 5.15 -52.13
CA GLY A 457 -15.51 4.28 -53.29
C GLY A 457 -14.73 4.90 -54.43
N ASP A 458 -14.74 6.23 -54.61
CA ASP A 458 -14.01 6.90 -55.72
C ASP A 458 -13.51 8.30 -55.32
N ARG A 459 -12.18 8.49 -55.35
CA ARG A 459 -11.53 9.79 -55.07
C ARG A 459 -11.86 10.88 -56.08
N THR A 460 -12.24 10.50 -57.29
CA THR A 460 -12.35 11.43 -58.44
C THR A 460 -13.79 11.72 -58.80
N ALA A 461 -14.73 10.91 -58.38
CA ALA A 461 -16.14 11.10 -58.70
C ALA A 461 -16.69 12.36 -58.00
N LYS A 462 -17.27 13.26 -58.80
CA LYS A 462 -17.85 14.51 -58.30
C LYS A 462 -18.94 14.29 -57.23
N SER A 463 -19.71 13.21 -57.35
CA SER A 463 -20.72 12.83 -56.36
C SER A 463 -20.07 12.40 -55.00
N ALA A 464 -18.99 11.64 -55.05
CA ALA A 464 -18.28 11.22 -53.82
C ALA A 464 -17.59 12.42 -53.12
N LEU A 465 -17.00 13.32 -53.87
CA LEU A 465 -16.42 14.56 -53.35
C LEU A 465 -17.50 15.45 -52.69
N ALA A 466 -18.62 15.67 -53.37
CA ALA A 466 -19.74 16.46 -52.83
C ALA A 466 -20.28 15.84 -51.54
N HIS A 467 -20.46 14.54 -51.53
CA HIS A 467 -20.93 13.81 -50.30
C HIS A 467 -19.86 13.86 -49.18
N ALA A 468 -18.58 13.75 -49.49
CA ALA A 468 -17.49 13.89 -48.51
C ALA A 468 -17.46 15.31 -47.90
N GLU A 469 -17.73 16.36 -48.70
CA GLU A 469 -17.84 17.74 -48.20
C GLU A 469 -19.05 17.92 -47.30
N GLU A 470 -20.18 17.29 -47.65
CA GLU A 470 -21.42 17.30 -46.85
C GLU A 470 -21.16 16.63 -45.49
N LEU A 471 -20.49 15.46 -45.43
CA LEU A 471 -20.14 14.74 -44.21
C LEU A 471 -19.27 15.57 -43.27
N LEU A 472 -18.34 16.38 -43.81
CA LEU A 472 -17.48 17.26 -43.02
C LEU A 472 -18.21 18.52 -42.51
N GLY A 473 -19.40 18.80 -43.00
CA GLY A 473 -20.16 19.98 -42.64
C GLY A 473 -19.52 21.30 -43.14
N PRO A 474 -20.11 22.46 -42.80
CA PRO A 474 -19.60 23.76 -43.17
C PRO A 474 -18.20 23.98 -42.59
N LYS A 475 -17.39 24.84 -43.25
CA LYS A 475 -16.09 25.27 -42.74
C LYS A 475 -16.32 25.95 -41.39
N ALA A 476 -15.74 25.38 -40.30
CA ALA A 476 -15.64 26.05 -39.01
C ALA A 476 -14.66 27.23 -39.10
#